data_5d9a1ab13db50beb3f387495eb484e95
#
_entry.id   5d9a1ab13db50beb3f387495eb484e95
#
_cell.length_a   1.000
_cell.length_b   1.000
_cell.length_c   1.000
_cell.angle_alpha   90.00
_cell.angle_beta   90.00
_cell.angle_gamma   90.00
#
_symmetry.space_group_name_H-M   'P 1'
#
loop_
_entity.id
_entity.type
_entity.pdbx_description
1 polymer ?
#
loop_
_entity_poly.entity_id
_entity_poly.type
_entity_poly.pdbx_seq_one_letter_code
_entity_poly.pdbx_strand_id
1 'polypeptide(L)'
;MSSYIENYAVKDFSNLELLAQQVVEGFIIGLHKSPFHGFSVEFAEHRIYNQGESTKNLDWKVFARTDKLFTKKFEEETNLRCHIVIDDSSSMYFPKSDTPGIQNKLQFSVLAAAALMNLLRKQRDAFALTVFDDKINVNTQC
;
A
#
# COMPACT_ATOMS: atom_id res chain seq x y z
N MET A 1 25.35 2.62 1.56
CA MET A 1 23.93 2.25 1.48
C MET A 1 23.68 0.74 1.50
N SER A 2 24.71 -0.07 1.78
CA SER A 2 24.64 -1.55 1.71
C SER A 2 24.54 -2.25 3.06
N SER A 3 24.62 -1.55 4.19
CA SER A 3 24.76 -2.20 5.51
C SER A 3 23.45 -2.50 6.25
N TYR A 4 22.29 -2.04 5.74
CA TYR A 4 21.00 -2.23 6.41
C TYR A 4 20.28 -3.53 6.00
N ILE A 5 20.67 -4.16 4.90
CA ILE A 5 20.02 -5.37 4.40
C ILE A 5 20.65 -6.66 4.94
N GLU A 6 21.91 -6.60 5.41
CA GLU A 6 22.67 -7.79 5.82
C GLU A 6 22.25 -8.39 7.19
N ASN A 7 21.48 -7.70 7.99
CA ASN A 7 21.12 -8.16 9.34
C ASN A 7 19.76 -8.89 9.45
N TYR A 8 19.02 -9.03 8.36
CA TYR A 8 17.72 -9.70 8.38
C TYR A 8 17.80 -11.16 7.93
N ALA A 9 18.61 -11.96 8.61
CA ALA A 9 18.48 -13.40 8.53
C ALA A 9 17.18 -13.79 9.25
N VAL A 10 16.07 -13.88 8.51
CA VAL A 10 14.78 -14.37 9.05
C VAL A 10 14.95 -15.85 9.37
N LYS A 11 15.47 -16.15 10.53
CA LYS A 11 15.56 -17.51 11.05
C LYS A 11 14.24 -18.02 11.61
N ASP A 12 13.31 -17.10 11.88
CA ASP A 12 12.06 -17.45 12.55
C ASP A 12 10.95 -16.48 12.12
N PHE A 13 9.87 -17.02 11.55
CA PHE A 13 8.70 -16.24 11.16
C PHE A 13 7.87 -15.75 12.36
N SER A 14 8.27 -16.08 13.58
CA SER A 14 7.59 -15.64 14.82
C SER A 14 7.49 -14.12 14.95
N ASN A 15 8.36 -13.36 14.27
CA ASN A 15 8.39 -11.91 14.27
C ASN A 15 8.12 -11.28 12.88
N LEU A 16 7.44 -12.01 11.99
CA LEU A 16 7.19 -11.54 10.62
C LEU A 16 6.49 -10.17 10.58
N GLU A 17 5.54 -9.93 11.48
CA GLU A 17 4.84 -8.64 11.57
C GLU A 17 5.79 -7.51 11.93
N LEU A 18 6.67 -7.73 12.89
CA LEU A 18 7.66 -6.72 13.31
C LEU A 18 8.66 -6.43 12.18
N LEU A 19 9.14 -7.47 11.49
CA LEU A 19 10.03 -7.32 10.33
C LEU A 19 9.35 -6.58 9.19
N ALA A 20 8.11 -6.95 8.87
CA ALA A 20 7.31 -6.26 7.87
C ALA A 20 7.12 -4.78 8.22
N GLN A 21 6.87 -4.47 9.49
CA GLN A 21 6.74 -3.10 9.97
C GLN A 21 8.06 -2.32 9.81
N GLN A 22 9.19 -2.89 10.16
CA GLN A 22 10.50 -2.24 10.02
C GLN A 22 10.86 -1.96 8.56
N VAL A 23 10.56 -2.92 7.65
CA VAL A 23 10.74 -2.74 6.20
C VAL A 23 9.89 -1.56 5.72
N VAL A 24 8.61 -1.51 6.10
CA VAL A 24 7.69 -0.45 5.70
C VAL A 24 8.12 0.90 6.28
N GLU A 25 8.52 0.99 7.54
CA GLU A 25 9.00 2.23 8.15
C GLU A 25 10.28 2.76 7.47
N GLY A 26 11.16 1.89 7.02
CA GLY A 26 12.34 2.27 6.23
C GLY A 26 12.00 2.83 4.84
N PHE A 27 10.86 2.45 4.27
CA PHE A 27 10.42 2.88 2.93
C PHE A 27 9.48 4.10 2.96
N ILE A 28 8.71 4.33 4.02
CA ILE A 28 7.66 5.37 4.10
C ILE A 28 8.22 6.81 4.17
N ILE A 29 9.53 7.02 4.24
CA ILE A 29 10.11 8.37 4.16
C ILE A 29 9.85 9.04 2.80
N GLY A 30 9.26 8.34 1.82
CA GLY A 30 8.84 8.87 0.53
C GLY A 30 7.38 8.55 0.23
N LEU A 31 6.45 9.24 0.89
CA LEU A 31 5.02 9.15 0.59
C LEU A 31 4.73 9.52 -0.86
N HIS A 32 4.52 8.51 -1.69
CA HIS A 32 3.94 8.70 -3.02
C HIS A 32 2.42 8.85 -2.86
N LYS A 33 1.92 10.07 -3.07
CA LYS A 33 0.49 10.26 -3.29
C LYS A 33 0.09 9.46 -4.53
N SER A 34 -0.81 8.51 -4.37
CA SER A 34 -1.32 7.71 -5.51
C SER A 34 -2.01 8.64 -6.52
N PRO A 35 -1.72 8.54 -7.81
CA PRO A 35 -2.43 9.31 -8.84
C PRO A 35 -3.81 8.72 -9.19
N PHE A 36 -4.21 7.63 -8.56
CA PHE A 36 -5.48 6.95 -8.86
C PHE A 36 -6.64 7.54 -8.05
N HIS A 37 -7.72 7.86 -8.76
CA HIS A 37 -8.93 8.46 -8.23
C HIS A 37 -9.87 7.38 -7.68
N GLY A 38 -10.27 7.46 -6.43
CA GLY A 38 -11.22 6.55 -5.77
C GLY A 38 -12.53 7.23 -5.37
N PHE A 39 -13.43 6.46 -4.77
CA PHE A 39 -14.82 6.87 -4.52
C PHE A 39 -15.05 7.64 -3.22
N SER A 40 -14.05 7.84 -2.40
CA SER A 40 -14.13 8.67 -1.20
C SER A 40 -13.63 10.06 -1.49
N VAL A 41 -14.48 11.06 -1.26
CA VAL A 41 -14.20 12.46 -1.61
C VAL A 41 -14.08 13.25 -0.32
N GLU A 42 -12.86 13.59 0.09
CA GLU A 42 -12.63 14.52 1.20
C GLU A 42 -12.43 15.94 0.68
N PHE A 43 -12.94 16.91 1.44
CA PHE A 43 -12.70 18.32 1.15
C PHE A 43 -11.21 18.66 1.37
N ALA A 44 -10.52 19.09 0.30
CA ALA A 44 -9.10 19.42 0.37
C ALA A 44 -8.85 20.93 0.57
N GLU A 45 -9.38 21.74 -0.32
CA GLU A 45 -9.11 23.18 -0.30
C GLU A 45 -10.18 24.00 -1.05
N HIS A 46 -10.20 25.31 -0.81
CA HIS A 46 -10.91 26.26 -1.65
C HIS A 46 -9.97 26.82 -2.72
N ARG A 47 -10.39 26.76 -3.97
CA ARG A 47 -9.70 27.39 -5.10
C ARG A 47 -10.57 28.52 -5.64
N ILE A 48 -9.94 29.63 -6.07
CA ILE A 48 -10.66 30.72 -6.74
C ILE A 48 -11.31 30.15 -8.01
N TYR A 49 -12.60 30.46 -8.19
CA TYR A 49 -13.35 30.07 -9.37
C TYR A 49 -12.85 30.82 -10.61
N ASN A 50 -12.62 30.12 -11.70
CA ASN A 50 -12.31 30.69 -13.00
C ASN A 50 -13.54 30.63 -13.91
N GLN A 51 -13.75 31.67 -14.74
CA GLN A 51 -14.84 31.68 -15.69
C GLN A 51 -14.75 30.49 -16.66
N GLY A 52 -15.89 29.81 -16.81
CA GLY A 52 -16.00 28.60 -17.66
C GLY A 52 -15.90 27.28 -16.90
N GLU A 53 -15.62 27.28 -15.61
CA GLU A 53 -15.66 26.08 -14.77
C GLU A 53 -17.09 25.72 -14.35
N SER A 54 -17.30 24.46 -13.95
CA SER A 54 -18.57 23.98 -13.44
C SER A 54 -18.94 24.70 -12.14
N THR A 55 -20.15 25.22 -12.07
CA THR A 55 -20.72 25.89 -10.87
C THR A 55 -21.17 24.92 -9.79
N LYS A 56 -21.14 23.60 -10.06
CA LYS A 56 -21.63 22.55 -9.16
C LYS A 56 -20.93 22.55 -7.78
N ASN A 57 -19.67 22.88 -7.76
CA ASN A 57 -18.84 22.84 -6.55
C ASN A 57 -18.55 24.23 -5.97
N LEU A 58 -19.31 25.25 -6.37
CA LEU A 58 -19.18 26.59 -5.78
C LEU A 58 -19.58 26.59 -4.30
N ASP A 59 -18.75 27.25 -3.47
CA ASP A 59 -19.07 27.44 -2.06
C ASP A 59 -19.86 28.75 -1.84
N TRP A 60 -21.18 28.61 -1.90
CA TRP A 60 -22.11 29.73 -1.69
C TRP A 60 -22.01 30.35 -0.29
N LYS A 61 -21.56 29.58 0.74
CA LYS A 61 -21.38 30.09 2.10
C LYS A 61 -20.16 31.01 2.18
N VAL A 62 -19.10 30.67 1.47
CA VAL A 62 -17.92 31.55 1.39
C VAL A 62 -18.22 32.78 0.55
N PHE A 63 -18.92 32.61 -0.57
CA PHE A 63 -19.35 33.74 -1.39
C PHE A 63 -20.17 34.76 -0.59
N ALA A 64 -21.16 34.32 0.18
CA ALA A 64 -22.00 35.21 1.00
C ALA A 64 -21.23 36.03 2.06
N ARG A 65 -20.03 35.58 2.41
CA ARG A 65 -19.18 36.26 3.42
C ARG A 65 -18.08 37.11 2.83
N THR A 66 -17.63 36.81 1.63
CA THR A 66 -16.40 37.37 1.06
C THR A 66 -16.59 38.05 -0.29
N ASP A 67 -17.79 37.95 -0.89
CA ASP A 67 -18.10 38.35 -2.27
C ASP A 67 -17.14 37.77 -3.33
N LYS A 68 -16.40 36.71 -2.98
CA LYS A 68 -15.49 36.00 -3.88
C LYS A 68 -15.97 34.60 -4.15
N LEU A 69 -15.93 34.22 -5.43
CA LEU A 69 -16.32 32.88 -5.85
C LEU A 69 -15.16 31.90 -5.61
N PHE A 70 -15.44 30.87 -4.81
CA PHE A 70 -14.52 29.76 -4.56
C PHE A 70 -15.18 28.45 -4.94
N THR A 71 -14.38 27.58 -5.57
CA THR A 71 -14.75 26.20 -5.84
C THR A 71 -14.16 25.29 -4.79
N LYS A 72 -14.96 24.39 -4.23
CA LYS A 72 -14.48 23.31 -3.37
C LYS A 72 -13.73 22.32 -4.22
N LYS A 73 -12.46 22.13 -3.92
CA LYS A 73 -11.65 21.05 -4.46
C LYS A 73 -11.70 19.88 -3.49
N PHE A 74 -12.00 18.72 -4.02
CA PHE A 74 -12.07 17.49 -3.28
C PHE A 74 -10.90 16.62 -3.68
N GLU A 75 -10.23 16.02 -2.71
CA GLU A 75 -9.32 14.90 -2.96
C GLU A 75 -10.13 13.62 -2.83
N GLU A 76 -10.04 12.78 -3.84
CA GLU A 76 -10.65 11.46 -3.80
C GLU A 76 -9.68 10.50 -3.11
N GLU A 77 -10.09 9.92 -1.98
CA GLU A 77 -9.36 8.80 -1.39
C GLU A 77 -9.60 7.56 -2.24
N THR A 78 -8.53 6.99 -2.76
CA THR A 78 -8.59 5.73 -3.50
C THR A 78 -8.54 4.57 -2.52
N ASN A 79 -9.60 3.77 -2.44
CA ASN A 79 -9.55 2.46 -1.80
C ASN A 79 -8.93 1.46 -2.79
N LEU A 80 -7.64 1.23 -2.67
CA LEU A 80 -6.95 0.21 -3.45
C LEU A 80 -7.42 -1.17 -2.99
N ARG A 81 -7.72 -2.06 -3.95
CA ARG A 81 -7.90 -3.49 -3.70
C ARG A 81 -6.71 -4.22 -4.30
N CYS A 82 -5.90 -4.81 -3.44
CA CYS A 82 -4.68 -5.50 -3.84
C CYS A 82 -4.84 -7.01 -3.62
N HIS A 83 -4.54 -7.80 -4.64
CA HIS A 83 -4.51 -9.25 -4.51
C HIS A 83 -3.08 -9.74 -4.67
N ILE A 84 -2.51 -10.25 -3.58
CA ILE A 84 -1.16 -10.78 -3.53
C ILE A 84 -1.24 -12.27 -3.85
N VAL A 85 -0.47 -12.71 -4.83
CA VAL A 85 -0.43 -14.11 -5.27
C VAL A 85 0.99 -14.63 -5.08
N ILE A 86 1.15 -15.71 -4.33
CA ILE A 86 2.44 -16.35 -4.04
C ILE A 86 2.46 -17.75 -4.64
N ASP A 87 3.46 -18.01 -5.46
CA ASP A 87 3.81 -19.33 -5.94
C ASP A 87 4.53 -20.11 -4.82
N ASP A 88 4.03 -21.29 -4.46
CA ASP A 88 4.60 -22.20 -3.48
C ASP A 88 5.15 -23.48 -4.13
N SER A 89 5.46 -23.42 -5.43
CA SER A 89 6.04 -24.54 -6.15
C SER A 89 7.43 -24.91 -5.64
N SER A 90 7.88 -26.14 -5.93
CA SER A 90 9.16 -26.68 -5.45
C SER A 90 10.37 -25.81 -5.84
N SER A 91 10.28 -25.05 -6.95
CA SER A 91 11.34 -24.14 -7.40
C SER A 91 11.52 -22.93 -6.51
N MET A 92 10.52 -22.58 -5.69
CA MET A 92 10.56 -21.45 -4.76
C MET A 92 11.38 -21.76 -3.50
N TYR A 93 11.65 -23.03 -3.22
CA TYR A 93 12.50 -23.46 -2.10
C TYR A 93 14.00 -23.42 -2.42
N PHE A 94 14.37 -22.88 -3.59
CA PHE A 94 15.77 -22.67 -3.95
C PHE A 94 16.24 -21.27 -3.60
N PRO A 95 17.52 -21.08 -3.12
CA PRO A 95 18.50 -22.14 -2.81
C PRO A 95 18.14 -22.90 -1.53
N LYS A 96 18.38 -24.21 -1.54
CA LYS A 96 18.38 -25.03 -0.33
C LYS A 96 19.67 -24.77 0.40
N SER A 97 19.69 -23.86 1.35
CA SER A 97 20.89 -23.53 2.10
C SER A 97 20.60 -23.50 3.59
N ASP A 98 21.37 -24.27 4.34
CA ASP A 98 21.41 -24.18 5.80
C ASP A 98 22.33 -23.03 6.28
N THR A 99 22.89 -22.26 5.34
CA THR A 99 23.80 -21.16 5.64
C THR A 99 23.00 -19.98 6.22
N PRO A 100 23.35 -19.48 7.40
CA PRO A 100 22.72 -18.30 7.97
C PRO A 100 22.81 -17.09 7.03
N GLY A 101 21.69 -16.42 6.80
CA GLY A 101 21.63 -15.22 5.96
C GLY A 101 21.26 -15.48 4.49
N ILE A 102 21.22 -16.74 4.04
CA ILE A 102 20.73 -17.07 2.70
C ILE A 102 19.24 -17.45 2.80
N GLN A 103 18.39 -16.62 2.20
CA GLN A 103 16.95 -16.88 2.11
C GLN A 103 16.64 -17.54 0.78
N ASN A 104 15.70 -18.51 0.79
CA ASN A 104 15.11 -19.02 -0.44
C ASN A 104 14.08 -18.03 -1.01
N LYS A 105 13.67 -18.27 -2.25
CA LYS A 105 12.70 -17.38 -2.95
C LYS A 105 11.38 -17.28 -2.20
N LEU A 106 10.88 -18.38 -1.64
CA LEU A 106 9.63 -18.40 -0.89
C LEU A 106 9.71 -17.54 0.37
N GLN A 107 10.79 -17.67 1.15
CA GLN A 107 10.99 -16.85 2.35
C GLN A 107 11.02 -15.36 2.02
N PHE A 108 11.71 -14.98 0.95
CA PHE A 108 11.72 -13.61 0.47
C PHE A 108 10.32 -13.15 0.04
N SER A 109 9.59 -13.98 -0.72
CA SER A 109 8.23 -13.65 -1.17
C SER A 109 7.26 -13.47 0.00
N VAL A 110 7.34 -14.31 1.02
CA VAL A 110 6.52 -14.21 2.23
C VAL A 110 6.83 -12.92 2.99
N LEU A 111 8.11 -12.58 3.16
CA LEU A 111 8.50 -11.33 3.81
C LEU A 111 8.02 -10.09 3.02
N ALA A 112 8.18 -10.11 1.70
CA ALA A 112 7.71 -9.03 0.83
C ALA A 112 6.19 -8.88 0.88
N ALA A 113 5.45 -10.00 0.83
CA ALA A 113 3.99 -9.99 0.95
C ALA A 113 3.54 -9.43 2.30
N ALA A 114 4.17 -9.85 3.40
CA ALA A 114 3.86 -9.34 4.74
C ALA A 114 4.13 -7.83 4.87
N ALA A 115 5.22 -7.34 4.27
CA ALA A 115 5.52 -5.90 4.24
C ALA A 115 4.45 -5.12 3.46
N LEU A 116 4.05 -5.62 2.28
CA LEU A 116 2.98 -5.00 1.46
C LEU A 116 1.64 -5.01 2.20
N MET A 117 1.25 -6.13 2.79
CA MET A 117 0.00 -6.21 3.58
C MET A 117 0.01 -5.24 4.76
N ASN A 118 1.14 -5.08 5.44
CA ASN A 118 1.27 -4.11 6.52
C ASN A 118 1.13 -2.66 6.03
N LEU A 119 1.71 -2.34 4.86
CA LEU A 119 1.57 -1.04 4.22
C LEU A 119 0.11 -0.75 3.86
N LEU A 120 -0.55 -1.69 3.15
CA LEU A 120 -1.96 -1.57 2.75
C LEU A 120 -2.88 -1.41 3.97
N ARG A 121 -2.64 -2.19 5.04
CA ARG A 121 -3.38 -2.05 6.30
C ARG A 121 -3.23 -0.64 6.90
N LYS A 122 -2.02 -0.07 6.89
CA LYS A 122 -1.79 1.31 7.36
C LYS A 122 -2.50 2.36 6.51
N GLN A 123 -2.63 2.10 5.21
CA GLN A 123 -3.35 2.95 4.26
C GLN A 123 -4.88 2.73 4.25
N ARG A 124 -5.37 1.76 5.05
CA ARG A 124 -6.78 1.32 5.08
C ARG A 124 -7.27 0.76 3.74
N ASP A 125 -6.34 0.26 2.92
CA ASP A 125 -6.64 -0.41 1.67
C ASP A 125 -7.03 -1.87 1.91
N ALA A 126 -7.87 -2.42 1.02
CA ALA A 126 -8.26 -3.81 1.07
C ALA A 126 -7.21 -4.70 0.39
N PHE A 127 -6.91 -5.85 0.98
CA PHE A 127 -6.02 -6.81 0.36
C PHE A 127 -6.48 -8.26 0.54
N ALA A 128 -6.10 -9.10 -0.40
CA ALA A 128 -6.30 -10.53 -0.38
C ALA A 128 -4.99 -11.25 -0.64
N LEU A 129 -4.90 -12.50 -0.21
CA LEU A 129 -3.75 -13.38 -0.40
C LEU A 129 -4.20 -14.70 -1.02
N THR A 130 -3.50 -15.12 -2.06
CA THR A 130 -3.60 -16.47 -2.61
C THR A 130 -2.22 -17.10 -2.63
N VAL A 131 -2.14 -18.34 -2.13
CA VAL A 131 -0.94 -19.17 -2.21
C VAL A 131 -1.30 -20.43 -3.01
N PHE A 132 -0.51 -20.76 -3.99
CA PHE A 132 -0.78 -21.90 -4.88
C PHE A 132 0.50 -22.65 -5.25
N ASP A 133 0.34 -23.91 -5.58
CA ASP A 133 1.32 -24.76 -6.26
C ASP A 133 0.65 -25.36 -7.51
N ASP A 134 0.38 -26.66 -7.53
CA ASP A 134 -0.48 -27.35 -8.51
C ASP A 134 -1.98 -27.13 -8.23
N LYS A 135 -2.31 -26.62 -7.06
CA LYS A 135 -3.64 -26.25 -6.59
C LYS A 135 -3.58 -25.01 -5.70
N ILE A 136 -4.73 -24.45 -5.41
CA ILE A 136 -4.84 -23.33 -4.48
C ILE A 136 -4.80 -23.88 -3.05
N ASN A 137 -3.74 -23.52 -2.30
CA ASN A 137 -3.54 -23.93 -0.91
C ASN A 137 -4.17 -22.96 0.08
N VAL A 138 -4.10 -21.65 -0.21
CA VAL A 138 -4.70 -20.59 0.58
C VAL A 138 -5.38 -19.60 -0.35
N ASN A 139 -6.56 -19.17 0.00
CA ASN A 139 -7.27 -18.08 -0.69
C ASN A 139 -8.09 -17.29 0.30
N THR A 140 -7.78 -15.99 0.44
CA THR A 140 -8.54 -15.05 1.24
C THR A 140 -9.32 -14.11 0.33
N GLN A 141 -10.38 -13.50 0.85
CA GLN A 141 -11.15 -12.48 0.14
C GLN A 141 -10.79 -11.09 0.67
N CYS A 142 -10.86 -10.06 -0.20
CA CYS A 142 -10.74 -8.66 0.19
C CYS A 142 -11.97 -8.18 0.97
#